data_4706d317c15575c716862359a50efeff
#
_entry.id   4706d317c15575c716862359a50efeff
#
_cell.length_a   1.000
_cell.length_b   1.000
_cell.length_c   1.000
_cell.angle_alpha   90.00
_cell.angle_beta   90.00
_cell.angle_gamma   90.00
#
_symmetry.space_group_name_H-M   'P 1'
#
loop_
_entity.id
_entity.type
_entity.pdbx_description
1 polymer ?
#
loop_
_entity_poly.entity_id
_entity_poly.type
_entity_poly.pdbx_seq_one_letter_code
_entity_poly.pdbx_strand_id
1 'polypeptide(L)'
;EGEWQAERELTAAHEAGHALLTALLLPESQLRRVSIIPTGKGAAGYSMAIPPEKLFHRRQELLHHMAVALAGREAEALYLGGYEEISTGASNDIEKAALLCQRMVCEWGMLPAGDEPYLFSQGQREAAQQQWLSMARQLAASLLRQQEAAWRRLTEALLEKEALDGEEVRQ
;
A
#
# COMPACT_ATOMS: atom_id res chain seq x y z
N GLU A 1 10.56 26.70 4.13
CA GLU A 1 10.49 26.19 2.76
C GLU A 1 11.10 24.80 2.63
N GLY A 2 12.27 24.54 3.29
CA GLY A 2 12.91 23.23 3.22
C GLY A 2 12.06 22.10 3.76
N GLU A 3 11.38 22.30 4.88
CA GLU A 3 10.49 21.29 5.47
C GLU A 3 9.28 21.03 4.60
N TRP A 4 8.68 22.08 4.05
CA TRP A 4 7.53 21.94 3.15
C TRP A 4 7.89 21.15 1.90
N GLN A 5 9.05 21.43 1.32
CA GLN A 5 9.51 20.71 0.14
C GLN A 5 9.84 19.26 0.46
N ALA A 6 10.44 18.97 1.61
CA ALA A 6 10.74 17.62 2.05
C ALA A 6 9.46 16.80 2.27
N GLU A 7 8.44 17.42 2.88
CA GLU A 7 7.14 16.75 3.07
C GLU A 7 6.45 16.49 1.74
N ARG A 8 6.54 17.42 0.81
CA ARG A 8 5.95 17.28 -0.52
C ARG A 8 6.60 16.12 -1.29
N GLU A 9 7.92 16.01 -1.23
CA GLU A 9 8.67 14.93 -1.86
C GLU A 9 8.31 13.59 -1.24
N LEU A 10 8.21 13.54 0.08
CA LEU A 10 7.84 12.31 0.78
C LEU A 10 6.42 11.88 0.45
N THR A 11 5.48 12.83 0.37
CA THR A 11 4.10 12.55 -0.05
C THR A 11 4.07 11.99 -1.46
N ALA A 12 4.86 12.55 -2.38
CA ALA A 12 4.92 12.07 -3.76
C ALA A 12 5.46 10.64 -3.81
N ALA A 13 6.52 10.35 -3.06
CA ALA A 13 7.10 9.00 -2.99
C ALA A 13 6.08 8.00 -2.44
N HIS A 14 5.35 8.37 -1.39
CA HIS A 14 4.31 7.56 -0.75
C HIS A 14 3.17 7.23 -1.72
N GLU A 15 2.60 8.26 -2.35
CA GLU A 15 1.47 8.05 -3.26
C GLU A 15 1.89 7.35 -4.55
N ALA A 16 3.11 7.61 -5.04
CA ALA A 16 3.66 6.87 -6.17
C ALA A 16 3.81 5.37 -5.85
N GLY A 17 4.17 5.05 -4.61
CA GLY A 17 4.24 3.67 -4.14
C GLY A 17 2.89 2.97 -4.21
N HIS A 18 1.84 3.60 -3.68
CA HIS A 18 0.47 3.06 -3.75
C HIS A 18 0.04 2.86 -5.21
N ALA A 19 0.25 3.86 -6.05
CA ALA A 19 -0.18 3.81 -7.45
C ALA A 19 0.53 2.71 -8.23
N LEU A 20 1.83 2.59 -8.07
CA LEU A 20 2.61 1.58 -8.75
C LEU A 20 2.16 0.17 -8.37
N LEU A 21 2.02 -0.10 -7.07
CA LEU A 21 1.61 -1.42 -6.62
C LEU A 21 0.15 -1.73 -6.97
N THR A 22 -0.72 -0.73 -6.98
CA THR A 22 -2.09 -0.92 -7.49
C THR A 22 -2.04 -1.40 -8.94
N ALA A 23 -1.25 -0.76 -9.79
CA ALA A 23 -1.14 -1.13 -11.18
C ALA A 23 -0.54 -2.53 -11.38
N LEU A 24 0.42 -2.91 -10.55
CA LEU A 24 1.10 -4.21 -10.66
C LEU A 24 0.29 -5.37 -10.06
N LEU A 25 -0.31 -5.16 -8.90
CA LEU A 25 -0.94 -6.24 -8.13
C LEU A 25 -2.45 -6.31 -8.26
N LEU A 26 -3.10 -5.20 -8.59
CA LEU A 26 -4.55 -5.10 -8.71
C LEU A 26 -4.92 -4.57 -10.09
N PRO A 27 -4.53 -5.27 -11.17
CA PRO A 27 -4.75 -4.75 -12.53
C PRO A 27 -6.22 -4.60 -12.90
N GLU A 28 -7.12 -5.32 -12.21
CA GLU A 28 -8.56 -5.22 -12.42
C GLU A 28 -9.16 -3.99 -11.73
N SER A 29 -8.44 -3.37 -10.81
CA SER A 29 -8.87 -2.13 -10.18
C SER A 29 -8.66 -0.97 -11.15
N GLN A 30 -9.65 -0.08 -11.22
CA GLN A 30 -9.54 1.10 -12.07
C GLN A 30 -8.90 2.24 -11.31
N LEU A 31 -7.58 2.39 -11.49
CA LEU A 31 -6.87 3.51 -10.92
C LEU A 31 -7.34 4.79 -11.59
N ARG A 32 -7.93 5.70 -10.83
CA ARG A 32 -8.54 6.93 -11.36
C ARG A 32 -7.64 8.13 -11.22
N ARG A 33 -7.03 8.30 -10.05
CA ARG A 33 -6.27 9.49 -9.77
C ARG A 33 -5.28 9.26 -8.63
N VAL A 34 -4.11 9.87 -8.76
CA VAL A 34 -3.11 9.96 -7.71
C VAL A 34 -2.80 11.43 -7.53
N SER A 35 -2.77 11.93 -6.31
CA SER A 35 -2.59 13.35 -6.05
C SER A 35 -1.73 13.59 -4.80
N ILE A 36 -0.94 14.64 -4.85
CA ILE A 36 -0.21 15.16 -3.68
C ILE A 36 -0.79 16.50 -3.22
N ILE A 37 -1.97 16.86 -3.73
CA ILE A 37 -2.67 18.08 -3.29
C ILE A 37 -3.35 17.78 -1.97
N PRO A 38 -3.08 18.56 -0.90
CA PRO A 38 -3.75 18.36 0.39
C PRO A 38 -5.26 18.49 0.26
N THR A 39 -6.00 17.55 0.89
CA THR A 39 -7.46 17.49 0.76
C THR A 39 -8.20 18.32 1.81
N GLY A 40 -7.51 18.82 2.80
CA GLY A 40 -8.15 19.52 3.92
C GLY A 40 -8.78 18.61 4.96
N LYS A 41 -8.68 17.28 4.75
CA LYS A 41 -9.19 16.27 5.70
C LYS A 41 -8.06 15.56 6.44
N GLY A 42 -6.92 16.23 6.56
CA GLY A 42 -5.74 15.68 7.22
C GLY A 42 -4.87 14.80 6.33
N ALA A 43 -5.28 14.53 5.10
CA ALA A 43 -4.48 13.77 4.15
C ALA A 43 -3.62 14.69 3.30
N ALA A 44 -2.32 14.40 3.20
CA ALA A 44 -1.38 15.18 2.41
C ALA A 44 -1.45 14.84 0.92
N GLY A 45 -2.03 13.70 0.60
CA GLY A 45 -2.24 13.25 -0.77
C GLY A 45 -3.14 12.02 -0.77
N TYR A 46 -3.42 11.48 -1.94
CA TYR A 46 -4.24 10.26 -2.05
C TYR A 46 -4.01 9.52 -3.35
N SER A 47 -4.38 8.26 -3.33
CA SER A 47 -4.46 7.41 -4.51
C SER A 47 -5.87 6.82 -4.53
N MET A 48 -6.58 6.99 -5.63
CA MET A 48 -7.95 6.51 -5.78
C MET A 48 -8.04 5.44 -6.85
N ALA A 49 -8.53 4.26 -6.48
CA ALA A 49 -8.80 3.18 -7.42
C ALA A 49 -10.17 2.60 -7.12
N ILE A 50 -10.88 2.19 -8.17
CA ILE A 50 -12.20 1.57 -8.04
C ILE A 50 -12.01 0.07 -8.22
N PRO A 51 -12.26 -0.74 -7.18
CA PRO A 51 -12.12 -2.19 -7.30
C PRO A 51 -13.24 -2.78 -8.16
N PRO A 52 -13.01 -3.95 -8.79
CA PRO A 52 -14.08 -4.64 -9.50
C PRO A 52 -15.14 -5.15 -8.53
N GLU A 53 -16.38 -5.28 -9.01
CA GLU A 53 -17.45 -5.88 -8.22
C GLU A 53 -17.21 -7.39 -8.13
N LYS A 54 -17.11 -7.91 -6.91
CA LYS A 54 -16.90 -9.33 -6.65
C LYS A 54 -17.68 -9.76 -5.41
N LEU A 55 -18.26 -10.97 -5.48
CA LEU A 55 -18.89 -11.58 -4.31
C LEU A 55 -17.87 -12.23 -3.40
N PHE A 56 -16.81 -12.81 -3.98
CA PHE A 56 -15.81 -13.54 -3.23
C PHE A 56 -14.40 -13.07 -3.59
N HIS A 57 -13.53 -13.06 -2.59
CA HIS A 57 -12.13 -12.71 -2.76
C HIS A 57 -11.24 -13.90 -2.40
N ARG A 58 -10.16 -14.08 -3.16
CA ARG A 58 -9.21 -15.15 -2.92
C ARG A 58 -8.09 -14.68 -2.00
N ARG A 59 -7.48 -15.63 -1.29
CA ARG A 59 -6.39 -15.36 -0.35
C ARG A 59 -5.26 -14.54 -0.97
N GLN A 60 -4.84 -14.90 -2.19
CA GLN A 60 -3.77 -14.19 -2.88
C GLN A 60 -4.14 -12.74 -3.19
N GLU A 61 -5.38 -12.52 -3.60
CA GLU A 61 -5.89 -11.17 -3.88
C GLU A 61 -5.88 -10.30 -2.63
N LEU A 62 -6.25 -10.89 -1.49
CA LEU A 62 -6.27 -10.17 -0.21
C LEU A 62 -4.84 -9.82 0.25
N LEU A 63 -3.88 -10.72 0.01
CA LEU A 63 -2.46 -10.41 0.24
C LEU A 63 -2.03 -9.21 -0.61
N HIS A 64 -2.43 -9.18 -1.87
CA HIS A 64 -2.12 -8.06 -2.76
C HIS A 64 -2.72 -6.74 -2.24
N HIS A 65 -3.95 -6.77 -1.75
CA HIS A 65 -4.56 -5.58 -1.15
C HIS A 65 -3.78 -5.08 0.06
N MET A 66 -3.30 -6.00 0.91
CA MET A 66 -2.47 -5.62 2.05
C MET A 66 -1.14 -5.02 1.60
N ALA A 67 -0.51 -5.60 0.59
CA ALA A 67 0.75 -5.08 0.05
C ALA A 67 0.57 -3.68 -0.52
N VAL A 68 -0.52 -3.43 -1.25
CA VAL A 68 -0.84 -2.10 -1.77
C VAL A 68 -1.04 -1.11 -0.62
N ALA A 69 -1.75 -1.53 0.44
CA ALA A 69 -1.97 -0.67 1.61
C ALA A 69 -0.65 -0.28 2.29
N LEU A 70 0.30 -1.21 2.36
CA LEU A 70 1.60 -0.95 3.00
C LEU A 70 2.62 -0.28 2.08
N ALA A 71 2.31 -0.17 0.78
CA ALA A 71 3.24 0.33 -0.22
C ALA A 71 3.68 1.77 0.01
N GLY A 72 2.81 2.63 0.54
CA GLY A 72 3.14 4.02 0.81
C GLY A 72 4.26 4.14 1.84
N ARG A 73 4.14 3.41 2.94
CA ARG A 73 5.15 3.38 4.00
C ARG A 73 6.47 2.78 3.50
N GLU A 74 6.39 1.69 2.75
CA GLU A 74 7.60 1.06 2.21
C GLU A 74 8.28 1.95 1.17
N ALA A 75 7.51 2.72 0.40
CA ALA A 75 8.04 3.70 -0.53
C ALA A 75 8.74 4.85 0.21
N GLU A 76 8.16 5.32 1.32
CA GLU A 76 8.83 6.33 2.16
C GLU A 76 10.18 5.80 2.65
N ALA A 77 10.21 4.55 3.15
CA ALA A 77 11.44 3.95 3.64
C ALA A 77 12.49 3.81 2.53
N LEU A 78 12.05 3.44 1.33
CA LEU A 78 12.97 3.34 0.17
C LEU A 78 13.51 4.72 -0.20
N TYR A 79 12.66 5.74 -0.22
CA TYR A 79 13.04 7.11 -0.54
C TYR A 79 14.07 7.66 0.47
N LEU A 80 13.86 7.36 1.76
CA LEU A 80 14.68 7.88 2.85
C LEU A 80 15.91 7.02 3.16
N GLY A 81 16.00 5.82 2.60
CA GLY A 81 17.07 4.88 2.87
C GLY A 81 16.89 4.07 4.17
N GLY A 82 15.73 4.09 4.77
CA GLY A 82 15.42 3.36 6.00
C GLY A 82 14.14 3.85 6.67
N TYR A 83 13.84 3.27 7.83
CA TYR A 83 12.59 3.55 8.52
C TYR A 83 12.69 4.65 9.58
N GLU A 84 13.88 5.16 9.87
CA GLU A 84 14.08 6.09 10.97
C GLU A 84 13.33 7.41 10.81
N GLU A 85 13.20 7.87 9.57
CA GLU A 85 12.61 9.19 9.27
C GLU A 85 11.23 9.10 8.60
N ILE A 86 10.61 7.91 8.56
CA ILE A 86 9.28 7.78 7.96
C ILE A 86 8.25 8.58 8.75
N SER A 87 7.21 9.01 8.04
CA SER A 87 6.19 9.89 8.60
C SER A 87 5.02 9.12 9.21
N THR A 88 4.10 9.86 9.81
CA THR A 88 2.83 9.34 10.32
C THR A 88 1.79 9.13 9.20
N GLY A 89 2.14 9.44 7.96
CA GLY A 89 1.20 9.41 6.82
C GLY A 89 0.60 8.06 6.50
N ALA A 90 1.22 6.97 6.99
CA ALA A 90 0.75 5.62 6.74
C ALA A 90 -0.21 5.07 7.81
N SER A 91 -0.64 5.88 8.80
CA SER A 91 -1.46 5.38 9.91
C SER A 91 -2.75 4.72 9.43
N ASN A 92 -3.48 5.34 8.50
CA ASN A 92 -4.70 4.76 7.94
C ASN A 92 -4.43 3.50 7.12
N ASP A 93 -3.31 3.48 6.41
CA ASP A 93 -2.91 2.34 5.57
C ASP A 93 -2.59 1.13 6.45
N ILE A 94 -1.90 1.35 7.56
CA ILE A 94 -1.57 0.29 8.52
C ILE A 94 -2.85 -0.26 9.15
N GLU A 95 -3.79 0.61 9.54
CA GLU A 95 -5.09 0.19 10.07
C GLU A 95 -5.86 -0.68 9.09
N LYS A 96 -5.91 -0.27 7.82
CA LYS A 96 -6.60 -1.04 6.77
C LYS A 96 -5.98 -2.42 6.60
N ALA A 97 -4.65 -2.48 6.53
CA ALA A 97 -3.93 -3.75 6.38
C ALA A 97 -4.16 -4.66 7.58
N ALA A 98 -4.09 -4.11 8.79
CA ALA A 98 -4.30 -4.87 10.03
C ALA A 98 -5.72 -5.39 10.14
N LEU A 99 -6.73 -4.57 9.81
CA LEU A 99 -8.13 -4.99 9.84
C LEU A 99 -8.41 -6.08 8.82
N LEU A 100 -7.92 -5.92 7.60
CA LEU A 100 -8.08 -6.94 6.55
C LEU A 100 -7.44 -8.25 6.98
N CYS A 101 -6.26 -8.20 7.54
CA CYS A 101 -5.52 -9.34 8.05
C CYS A 101 -6.30 -10.06 9.17
N GLN A 102 -6.87 -9.31 10.10
CA GLN A 102 -7.70 -9.84 11.18
C GLN A 102 -8.91 -10.58 10.61
N ARG A 103 -9.57 -10.00 9.62
CA ARG A 103 -10.73 -10.62 8.97
C ARG A 103 -10.33 -11.92 8.24
N MET A 104 -9.19 -11.92 7.55
CA MET A 104 -8.70 -13.11 6.86
C MET A 104 -8.53 -14.28 7.81
N VAL A 105 -7.91 -14.04 8.95
CA VAL A 105 -7.64 -15.08 9.92
C VAL A 105 -8.88 -15.44 10.73
N CYS A 106 -9.58 -14.46 11.27
CA CYS A 106 -10.65 -14.68 12.25
C CYS A 106 -12.03 -14.93 11.64
N GLU A 107 -12.33 -14.29 10.51
CA GLU A 107 -13.64 -14.47 9.86
C GLU A 107 -13.61 -15.50 8.74
N TRP A 108 -12.55 -15.49 7.91
CA TRP A 108 -12.50 -16.30 6.71
C TRP A 108 -11.61 -17.53 6.80
N GLY A 109 -10.94 -17.71 7.93
CA GLY A 109 -10.11 -18.88 8.16
C GLY A 109 -8.94 -19.04 7.20
N MET A 110 -8.36 -17.92 6.76
CA MET A 110 -7.26 -17.92 5.81
C MET A 110 -5.93 -17.77 6.51
N LEU A 111 -5.19 -18.87 6.63
CA LEU A 111 -3.85 -18.86 7.22
C LEU A 111 -2.79 -18.77 6.13
N PRO A 112 -1.63 -18.15 6.42
CA PRO A 112 -0.55 -18.04 5.43
C PRO A 112 -0.07 -19.40 4.91
N ALA A 113 0.00 -20.39 5.81
CA ALA A 113 0.48 -21.73 5.47
C ALA A 113 -0.60 -22.65 4.90
N GLY A 114 -1.85 -22.21 4.83
CA GLY A 114 -2.95 -23.02 4.31
C GLY A 114 -3.49 -24.05 5.29
N ASP A 115 -3.09 -23.98 6.56
CA ASP A 115 -3.57 -24.88 7.60
C ASP A 115 -5.04 -24.63 7.94
N GLU A 116 -5.70 -25.61 8.54
CA GLU A 116 -7.10 -25.47 8.95
C GLU A 116 -7.21 -24.72 10.27
N PRO A 117 -7.92 -23.58 10.29
CA PRO A 117 -7.90 -22.68 11.44
C PRO A 117 -9.09 -22.81 12.38
N TYR A 118 -9.82 -23.91 12.33
CA TYR A 118 -11.13 -23.98 13.01
C TYR A 118 -11.05 -23.87 14.53
N LEU A 119 -9.99 -24.34 15.14
CA LEU A 119 -9.82 -24.30 16.57
C LEU A 119 -8.39 -23.93 16.94
N PHE A 120 -8.09 -22.63 16.99
CA PHE A 120 -6.78 -22.20 17.45
C PHE A 120 -6.89 -21.02 18.41
N SER A 121 -5.84 -20.87 19.23
CA SER A 121 -5.80 -19.89 20.32
C SER A 121 -5.64 -18.46 19.80
N GLN A 122 -5.85 -17.49 20.68
CA GLN A 122 -5.61 -16.09 20.37
C GLN A 122 -4.15 -15.87 19.96
N GLY A 123 -3.20 -16.53 20.63
CA GLY A 123 -1.78 -16.41 20.26
C GLY A 123 -1.49 -16.93 18.86
N GLN A 124 -2.13 -18.04 18.47
CA GLN A 124 -1.99 -18.57 17.11
C GLN A 124 -2.59 -17.63 16.06
N ARG A 125 -3.72 -16.99 16.37
CA ARG A 125 -4.33 -16.00 15.51
C ARG A 125 -3.43 -14.79 15.30
N GLU A 126 -2.86 -14.29 16.39
CA GLU A 126 -1.93 -13.16 16.33
C GLU A 126 -0.68 -13.49 15.52
N ALA A 127 -0.13 -14.68 15.71
CA ALA A 127 1.03 -15.14 14.93
C ALA A 127 0.72 -15.22 13.43
N ALA A 128 -0.47 -15.72 13.06
CA ALA A 128 -0.90 -15.78 11.68
C ALA A 128 -1.07 -14.39 11.08
N GLN A 129 -1.63 -13.45 11.83
CA GLN A 129 -1.79 -12.08 11.39
C GLN A 129 -0.43 -11.41 11.17
N GLN A 130 0.53 -11.61 12.07
CA GLN A 130 1.87 -11.07 11.90
C GLN A 130 2.56 -11.64 10.67
N GLN A 131 2.37 -12.92 10.40
CA GLN A 131 2.90 -13.57 9.20
C GLN A 131 2.34 -12.93 7.92
N TRP A 132 1.02 -12.72 7.86
CA TRP A 132 0.40 -12.07 6.72
C TRP A 132 0.94 -10.66 6.50
N LEU A 133 1.04 -9.86 7.56
CA LEU A 133 1.55 -8.50 7.46
C LEU A 133 3.02 -8.47 7.04
N SER A 134 3.82 -9.39 7.54
CA SER A 134 5.22 -9.52 7.14
C SER A 134 5.34 -9.88 5.66
N MET A 135 4.53 -10.83 5.17
CA MET A 135 4.51 -11.21 3.75
C MET A 135 4.11 -10.04 2.86
N ALA A 136 3.08 -9.29 3.28
CA ALA A 136 2.61 -8.14 2.52
C ALA A 136 3.68 -7.05 2.45
N ARG A 137 4.33 -6.77 3.57
CA ARG A 137 5.43 -5.79 3.63
C ARG A 137 6.58 -6.19 2.71
N GLN A 138 6.99 -7.45 2.80
CA GLN A 138 8.09 -7.96 1.98
C GLN A 138 7.75 -7.89 0.49
N LEU A 139 6.52 -8.23 0.13
CA LEU A 139 6.06 -8.13 -1.26
C LEU A 139 6.11 -6.69 -1.74
N ALA A 140 5.59 -5.76 -0.95
CA ALA A 140 5.61 -4.34 -1.30
C ALA A 140 7.04 -3.82 -1.46
N ALA A 141 7.91 -4.08 -0.49
CA ALA A 141 9.30 -3.64 -0.52
C ALA A 141 10.06 -4.22 -1.71
N SER A 142 9.85 -5.50 -1.99
CA SER A 142 10.51 -6.20 -3.09
C SER A 142 10.12 -5.63 -4.45
N LEU A 143 8.81 -5.43 -4.66
CA LEU A 143 8.31 -4.88 -5.93
C LEU A 143 8.76 -3.44 -6.15
N LEU A 144 8.77 -2.62 -5.10
CA LEU A 144 9.27 -1.25 -5.20
C LEU A 144 10.74 -1.21 -5.60
N ARG A 145 11.54 -2.11 -5.08
CA ARG A 145 12.96 -2.22 -5.45
C ARG A 145 13.12 -2.70 -6.89
N GLN A 146 12.37 -3.71 -7.29
CA GLN A 146 12.42 -4.25 -8.65
C GLN A 146 11.98 -3.21 -9.68
N GLN A 147 11.01 -2.38 -9.33
CA GLN A 147 10.43 -1.37 -10.20
C GLN A 147 10.82 0.04 -9.76
N GLU A 148 11.98 0.19 -9.17
CA GLU A 148 12.43 1.48 -8.62
C GLU A 148 12.44 2.59 -9.67
N ALA A 149 12.87 2.30 -10.88
CA ALA A 149 12.90 3.30 -11.96
C ALA A 149 11.49 3.82 -12.27
N ALA A 150 10.50 2.93 -12.35
CA ALA A 150 9.11 3.31 -12.57
C ALA A 150 8.56 4.13 -11.40
N TRP A 151 8.85 3.71 -10.19
CA TRP A 151 8.44 4.44 -8.98
C TRP A 151 9.05 5.85 -8.95
N ARG A 152 10.32 5.99 -9.29
CA ARG A 152 10.98 7.31 -9.33
C ARG A 152 10.35 8.21 -10.38
N ARG A 153 10.04 7.66 -11.55
CA ARG A 153 9.37 8.44 -12.60
C ARG A 153 7.99 8.93 -12.15
N LEU A 154 7.22 8.07 -11.48
CA LEU A 154 5.92 8.47 -10.92
C LEU A 154 6.08 9.55 -9.84
N THR A 155 7.04 9.40 -8.97
CA THR A 155 7.34 10.38 -7.93
C THR A 155 7.65 11.75 -8.54
N GLU A 156 8.54 11.77 -9.53
CA GLU A 156 8.91 13.01 -10.23
C GLU A 156 7.72 13.63 -10.97
N ALA A 157 6.91 12.80 -11.63
CA ALA A 157 5.73 13.27 -12.32
C ALA A 157 4.71 13.90 -11.36
N LEU A 158 4.53 13.32 -10.18
CA LEU A 158 3.65 13.88 -9.14
C LEU A 158 4.18 15.20 -8.59
N LEU A 159 5.49 15.34 -8.47
CA LEU A 159 6.09 16.59 -8.02
C LEU A 159 5.90 17.69 -9.06
N GLU A 160 5.94 17.35 -10.33
CA GLU A 160 5.77 18.30 -11.43
C GLU A 160 4.30 18.67 -11.65
N LYS A 161 3.42 17.68 -11.75
CA LYS A 161 2.01 17.87 -12.13
C LYS A 161 1.04 17.94 -10.96
N GLU A 162 1.46 17.54 -9.78
CA GLU A 162 0.69 17.45 -8.54
C GLU A 162 -0.41 16.40 -8.55
N ALA A 163 -0.90 15.99 -9.71
CA ALA A 163 -1.87 14.91 -9.84
C ALA A 163 -1.70 14.22 -11.18
N LEU A 164 -1.96 12.91 -11.18
CA LEU A 164 -1.92 12.07 -12.37
C LEU A 164 -3.22 11.29 -12.47
N ASP A 165 -3.71 11.06 -13.69
CA ASP A 165 -4.84 10.14 -13.89
C ASP A 165 -4.31 8.70 -14.06
N GLY A 166 -5.24 7.74 -14.13
CA GLY A 166 -4.86 6.34 -14.21
C GLY A 166 -4.08 5.97 -15.46
N GLU A 167 -4.34 6.63 -16.60
CA GLU A 167 -3.60 6.36 -17.83
C GLU A 167 -2.16 6.85 -17.73
N GLU A 168 -1.96 8.02 -17.16
CA GLU A 168 -0.62 8.59 -16.97
C GLU A 168 0.24 7.70 -16.07
N VAL A 169 -0.37 7.07 -15.06
CA VAL A 169 0.34 6.15 -14.16
C VAL A 169 0.80 4.90 -14.90
N ARG A 170 -0.05 4.37 -15.80
CA ARG A 170 0.25 3.13 -16.54
C ARG A 170 1.32 3.30 -17.61
N GLN A 171 1.58 4.50 -18.01
CA GLN A 171 2.66 4.80 -18.95
C GLN A 171 4.00 4.85 -18.22
#